data_901528d248f74aacf9f7dce4b3c323e0
#
_entry.id   901528d248f74aacf9f7dce4b3c323e0
#
_cell.length_a   1.000
_cell.length_b   1.000
_cell.length_c   1.000
_cell.angle_alpha   90.00
_cell.angle_beta   90.00
_cell.angle_gamma   90.00
#
_symmetry.space_group_name_H-M   'P 1'
#
loop_
_entity.id
_entity.type
_entity.pdbx_description
1 polymer ?
#
loop_
_entity_poly.entity_id
_entity_poly.type
_entity_poly.pdbx_seq_one_letter_code
_entity_poly.pdbx_strand_id
1 'polypeptide(L)' 'MQKRLKEIEINNQDMSISQKIEPGKVIVLVLDGNKGKAFKCEAVSHGLTIVETTSGKSKRVTFEESELC' A
#
# COMPACT_ATOMS: atom_id res chain seq x y z
N MET A 1 14.41 -0.76 11.91
CA MET A 1 14.14 -0.74 10.45
C MET A 1 12.73 -0.23 10.22
N GLN A 2 12.60 0.81 9.42
CA GLN A 2 11.30 1.38 9.14
C GLN A 2 10.60 0.59 8.04
N LYS A 3 9.35 0.25 8.28
CA LYS A 3 8.51 -0.36 7.26
C LYS A 3 7.69 0.75 6.58
N ARG A 4 7.78 0.83 5.28
CA ARG A 4 6.97 1.79 4.51
C ARG A 4 5.50 1.35 4.45
N LEU A 5 5.27 0.05 4.39
CA LEU A 5 3.92 -0.51 4.32
C LEU A 5 3.34 -0.65 5.72
N LYS A 6 2.18 -0.06 5.94
CA LYS A 6 1.49 -0.10 7.23
C LYS A 6 0.13 -0.75 7.08
N GLU A 7 -0.22 -1.61 8.01
CA GLU A 7 -1.56 -2.15 8.07
C GLU A 7 -2.50 -1.09 8.64
N ILE A 8 -3.68 -0.93 8.04
CA ILE A 8 -4.68 0.04 8.49
C ILE A 8 -5.93 -0.68 8.96
N GLU A 9 -6.68 -0.01 9.84
CA GLU A 9 -7.88 -0.59 10.41
C GLU A 9 -9.00 -0.66 9.39
N ILE A 10 -9.75 -1.75 9.47
CA ILE A 10 -10.91 -2.00 8.62
C ILE A 10 -12.15 -1.88 9.49
N ASN A 11 -13.20 -1.24 8.95
CA ASN A 11 -14.51 -1.30 9.56
C ASN A 11 -15.07 -2.71 9.34
N ASN A 12 -15.12 -3.52 10.40
CA ASN A 12 -15.50 -4.92 10.28
C ASN A 12 -16.99 -5.14 9.97
N GLN A 13 -17.83 -4.11 10.11
CA GLN A 13 -19.25 -4.25 9.81
C GLN A 13 -19.53 -4.34 8.33
N ASP A 14 -18.80 -3.57 7.53
CA ASP A 14 -19.00 -3.52 6.07
C ASP A 14 -17.72 -3.76 5.29
N MET A 15 -16.62 -4.11 5.97
CA MET A 15 -15.33 -4.38 5.36
C MET A 15 -14.83 -3.20 4.52
N SER A 16 -15.03 -1.99 5.02
CA SER A 16 -14.58 -0.78 4.33
C SER A 16 -13.41 -0.15 5.06
N ILE A 17 -12.73 0.74 4.35
CA ILE A 17 -11.69 1.58 4.93
C ILE A 17 -12.00 3.04 4.63
N SER A 18 -11.40 3.94 5.41
CA SER A 18 -11.47 5.36 5.18
C SER A 18 -10.06 5.92 5.17
N GLN A 19 -9.72 6.65 4.11
CA GLN A 19 -8.39 7.23 3.97
C GLN A 19 -8.51 8.62 3.35
N LYS A 20 -7.94 9.60 4.01
CA LYS A 20 -7.92 10.97 3.50
C LYS A 20 -6.80 11.14 2.49
N ILE A 21 -7.02 12.05 1.55
CA ILE A 21 -5.96 12.48 0.64
C ILE A 21 -4.93 13.26 1.46
N GLU A 22 -3.66 12.89 1.31
CA GLU A 22 -2.55 13.56 2.00
C GLU A 22 -1.83 14.46 1.02
N PRO A 23 -1.94 15.78 1.19
CA PRO A 23 -1.31 16.72 0.23
C PRO A 23 0.20 16.50 0.13
N GLY A 24 0.71 16.58 -1.07
CA GLY A 24 2.13 16.43 -1.35
C GLY A 24 2.60 14.98 -1.43
N LYS A 25 1.69 14.02 -1.30
CA LYS A 25 2.05 12.60 -1.30
C LYS A 25 1.18 11.81 -2.24
N VAL A 26 1.74 10.74 -2.79
CA VAL A 26 0.96 9.73 -3.52
C VAL A 26 0.83 8.53 -2.60
N ILE A 27 -0.38 8.25 -2.15
CA ILE A 27 -0.64 7.16 -1.22
C ILE A 27 -1.22 5.98 -1.99
N VAL A 28 -0.63 4.81 -1.77
CA VAL A 28 -1.08 3.57 -2.38
C VAL A 28 -1.79 2.74 -1.32
N LEU A 29 -3.00 2.32 -1.63
CA LEU A 29 -3.79 1.46 -0.75
C LEU A 29 -3.86 0.06 -1.36
N VAL A 30 -3.59 -0.94 -0.54
CA VAL A 30 -3.72 -2.33 -0.93
C VAL A 30 -4.85 -2.94 -0.11
N LEU A 31 -5.93 -3.29 -0.79
CA LEU A 31 -7.09 -3.91 -0.15
C LEU A 31 -7.11 -5.38 -0.54
N ASP A 32 -6.75 -6.23 0.41
CA ASP A 32 -6.65 -7.67 0.16
C ASP A 32 -7.91 -8.36 0.68
N GLY A 33 -8.83 -8.65 -0.23
CA GLY A 33 -10.07 -9.32 0.11
C GLY A 33 -9.91 -10.77 0.51
N ASN A 34 -8.77 -11.39 0.14
CA ASN A 34 -8.51 -12.79 0.51
C ASN A 34 -7.96 -12.90 1.94
N LYS A 35 -7.19 -11.92 2.36
CA LYS A 35 -6.70 -11.86 3.74
C LYS A 35 -7.65 -11.11 4.67
N GLY A 36 -8.56 -10.32 4.12
CA GLY A 36 -9.39 -9.43 4.91
C GLY A 36 -8.60 -8.34 5.59
N LYS A 37 -7.59 -7.81 4.89
CA LYS A 37 -6.69 -6.80 5.43
C LYS A 37 -6.47 -5.67 4.45
N ALA A 38 -6.11 -4.53 4.98
CA ALA A 38 -5.80 -3.35 4.19
C ALA A 38 -4.46 -2.78 4.64
N PHE A 39 -3.68 -2.32 3.68
CA PHE A 39 -2.36 -1.72 3.92
C PHE A 39 -2.27 -0.41 3.17
N LYS A 40 -1.42 0.48 3.66
CA LYS A 40 -1.09 1.70 2.92
C LYS A 40 0.40 1.96 2.94
N CYS A 41 0.86 2.63 1.91
CA CYS A 41 2.23 3.11 1.84
C CYS A 41 2.27 4.37 1.01
N GLU A 42 3.34 5.11 1.17
CA GLU A 42 3.63 6.25 0.30
C GLU A 42 4.44 5.76 -0.88
N ALA A 43 4.02 6.10 -2.10
CA ALA A 43 4.76 5.76 -3.29
C ALA A 43 6.10 6.49 -3.32
N VAL A 44 7.09 5.92 -4.02
CA VAL A 44 8.38 6.59 -4.19
C VAL A 44 8.20 7.86 -5.02
N SER A 45 9.06 8.84 -4.79
CA SER A 45 8.99 10.12 -5.51
C SER A 45 9.30 9.95 -6.99
N HIS A 46 10.28 9.12 -7.29
CA HIS A 46 10.70 8.82 -8.68
C HIS A 46 10.98 7.34 -8.78
N GLY A 47 10.26 6.64 -9.64
CA GLY A 47 10.49 5.23 -9.83
C GLY A 47 9.19 4.44 -9.79
N LEU A 48 9.27 3.23 -9.26
CA LEU A 48 8.17 2.26 -9.27
C LEU A 48 7.79 1.84 -7.88
N THR A 49 6.50 1.75 -7.65
CA THR A 49 5.93 1.12 -6.46
C THR A 49 5.13 -0.08 -6.95
N ILE A 50 5.58 -1.28 -6.59
CA ILE A 50 5.09 -2.53 -7.20
C ILE A 50 4.37 -3.34 -6.13
N VAL A 51 3.15 -3.76 -6.43
CA VAL A 51 2.40 -4.67 -5.57
C VAL A 51 2.51 -6.07 -6.15
N GLU A 52 3.14 -6.97 -5.40
CA GLU A 52 3.23 -8.37 -5.78
C GLU A 52 2.10 -9.16 -5.17
N THR A 53 1.49 -10.02 -5.99
CA THR A 53 0.46 -10.95 -5.52
C THR A 53 0.90 -12.37 -5.81
N THR A 54 0.47 -13.29 -4.95
CA THR A 54 0.71 -14.73 -5.12
C THR A 54 -0.55 -15.46 -4.72
N SER A 55 -1.07 -16.28 -5.61
CA SER A 55 -2.31 -17.04 -5.39
C SER A 55 -3.48 -16.13 -4.98
N GLY A 56 -3.56 -14.95 -5.61
CA GLY A 56 -4.63 -14.00 -5.34
C GLY A 56 -4.50 -13.22 -4.04
N LYS A 57 -3.39 -13.37 -3.34
CA LYS A 57 -3.16 -12.65 -2.07
C LYS A 57 -2.00 -11.69 -2.21
N SER A 58 -2.06 -10.59 -1.49
CA SER A 58 -0.94 -9.67 -1.46
C SER A 58 0.25 -10.33 -0.78
N LYS A 59 1.42 -10.23 -1.41
CA LYS A 59 2.64 -10.81 -0.91
C LYS A 59 3.55 -9.73 -0.32
N ARG A 60 3.83 -8.71 -1.12
CA ARG A 60 4.69 -7.61 -0.69
C ARG A 60 4.53 -6.41 -1.62
N VAL A 61 5.03 -5.28 -1.14
CA VAL A 61 5.17 -4.09 -1.97
C VAL A 61 6.64 -3.79 -2.09
N THR A 62 7.11 -3.64 -3.32
CA THR A 62 8.50 -3.36 -3.64
C THR A 62 8.63 -1.91 -4.09
N PHE A 63 9.65 -1.24 -3.62
CA PHE A 63 9.93 0.16 -3.95
C PHE A 63 11.23 0.23 -4.72
N GLU A 64 11.16 0.71 -5.96
CA GLU A 64 12.34 0.90 -6.80
C GLU A 64 12.47 2.40 -7.10
N GLU A 65 13.46 3.04 -6.50
CA GLU A 65 13.69 4.45 -6.71
C GLU A 65 14.63 4.67 -7.88
N SER A 66 14.24 5.59 -8.77
CA SER A 66 15.09 5.98 -9.88
C SER A 66 15.97 7.15 -9.49
N GLU A 67 17.24 7.10 -9.89
CA GLU A 67 18.14 8.21 -9.74
C GLU A 67 18.30 8.89 -11.09
N LEU A 68 18.14 10.20 -11.09
CA LEU A 68 18.40 10.99 -12.29
C LEU A 68 19.87 11.42 -12.29
N CYS A 69 20.54 11.10 -13.36
CA CYS A 69 21.94 11.51 -13.56
C CYS A 69 22.00 12.92 -14.12
#